data_7f14b1fd0918bbe4ce30e1230e522522
#
_entry.id   7f14b1fd0918bbe4ce30e1230e522522
#
_cell.length_a   1.000
_cell.length_b   1.000
_cell.length_c   1.000
_cell.angle_alpha   90.00
_cell.angle_beta   90.00
_cell.angle_gamma   90.00
#
_symmetry.space_group_name_H-M   'P 1'
#
loop_
_entity.id
_entity.type
_entity.pdbx_description
1 polymer ?
#
loop_
_entity_poly.entity_id
_entity_poly.type
_entity_poly.pdbx_seq_one_letter_code
_entity_poly.pdbx_strand_id
1 'polypeptide(L)'
;MKRSRVIVVGAGPVGVVAALASAQKGFSVILLEAEPAVDESPRAATTHPATLEMIDRLGLIGQFIAEGLVARYFQFWDRPTSTRICEFDHDLLRDETKFPFVVQTEQHKLANMGIARLREYTDADVRFNARATAVCQDGNSVTVTVEGIDGGERISGDYLIGADGGRSTVRKALDIEFEGYTWPERCVVLTTLNDFQRIFDCCYRNYFADPHEWVNLFKVAGDDLKGRWRAVFPTRVDETDEKVLADDSVHARLQGVFPLPQPYEVAHRNLYKTHQRVAVKFRVGRIFLGGDAAHVNNPIGGLGLNCGIHDAMELVDTLHQVVTGQADDSLLDRYERRRRPINIEFVQQTTVGNKKRLEEKEPKVRQANLDELRVIAGDPQRHKQFLMRTSLLESVRKAESIL
;
A
#
# COMPACT_ATOMS: atom_id res chain seq x y z
N MET A 1 6.98 5.40 -36.10
CA MET A 1 5.84 4.54 -35.69
C MET A 1 4.99 5.31 -34.67
N LYS A 2 3.64 5.19 -34.76
CA LYS A 2 2.76 5.76 -33.75
C LYS A 2 3.00 5.02 -32.42
N ARG A 3 3.29 5.76 -31.35
CA ARG A 3 3.47 5.14 -30.01
C ARG A 3 2.15 4.63 -29.48
N SER A 4 2.14 3.46 -28.87
CA SER A 4 0.94 2.96 -28.19
C SER A 4 0.59 3.86 -27.00
N ARG A 5 -0.72 4.13 -26.86
CA ARG A 5 -1.25 5.00 -25.81
C ARG A 5 -1.81 4.18 -24.66
N VAL A 6 -1.34 4.47 -23.45
CA VAL A 6 -1.87 3.92 -22.20
C VAL A 6 -2.64 5.01 -21.45
N ILE A 7 -3.90 4.73 -21.12
CA ILE A 7 -4.70 5.56 -20.23
C ILE A 7 -4.61 4.97 -18.84
N VAL A 8 -4.26 5.78 -17.84
CA VAL A 8 -4.23 5.39 -16.42
C VAL A 8 -5.31 6.19 -15.70
N VAL A 9 -6.19 5.51 -14.97
CA VAL A 9 -7.26 6.14 -14.19
C VAL A 9 -6.91 6.03 -12.71
N GLY A 10 -6.74 7.19 -12.05
CA GLY A 10 -6.33 7.37 -10.67
C GLY A 10 -4.87 7.80 -10.53
N ALA A 11 -4.62 8.97 -9.93
CA ALA A 11 -3.28 9.49 -9.64
C ALA A 11 -2.82 9.21 -8.19
N GLY A 12 -3.33 8.17 -7.57
CA GLY A 12 -2.72 7.58 -6.39
C GLY A 12 -1.34 6.97 -6.72
N PRO A 13 -0.55 6.56 -5.71
CA PRO A 13 0.83 6.10 -5.95
C PRO A 13 0.94 4.95 -6.94
N VAL A 14 -0.03 4.02 -6.98
CA VAL A 14 -0.03 2.89 -7.93
C VAL A 14 -0.23 3.37 -9.37
N GLY A 15 -1.21 4.26 -9.60
CA GLY A 15 -1.47 4.80 -10.93
C GLY A 15 -0.32 5.67 -11.43
N VAL A 16 0.27 6.48 -10.55
CA VAL A 16 1.46 7.30 -10.89
C VAL A 16 2.65 6.42 -11.24
N VAL A 17 2.90 5.34 -10.49
CA VAL A 17 3.97 4.37 -10.81
C VAL A 17 3.69 3.71 -12.17
N ALA A 18 2.45 3.28 -12.44
CA ALA A 18 2.08 2.70 -13.73
C ALA A 18 2.28 3.69 -14.89
N ALA A 19 1.88 4.96 -14.70
CA ALA A 19 2.04 6.01 -15.69
C ALA A 19 3.51 6.33 -15.96
N LEU A 20 4.32 6.51 -14.90
CA LEU A 20 5.75 6.81 -15.03
C LEU A 20 6.51 5.65 -15.67
N ALA A 21 6.28 4.42 -15.23
CA ALA A 21 6.89 3.23 -15.82
C ALA A 21 6.52 3.09 -17.31
N SER A 22 5.26 3.37 -17.67
CA SER A 22 4.81 3.37 -19.06
C SER A 22 5.54 4.43 -19.89
N ALA A 23 5.67 5.66 -19.40
CA ALA A 23 6.39 6.73 -20.08
C ALA A 23 7.87 6.38 -20.26
N GLN A 24 8.52 5.77 -19.26
CA GLN A 24 9.91 5.29 -19.35
C GLN A 24 10.10 4.19 -20.40
N LYS A 25 9.06 3.38 -20.64
CA LYS A 25 9.05 2.34 -21.70
C LYS A 25 8.66 2.89 -23.08
N GLY A 26 8.43 4.20 -23.23
CA GLY A 26 8.15 4.86 -24.50
C GLY A 26 6.69 4.85 -24.92
N PHE A 27 5.75 4.54 -24.04
CA PHE A 27 4.32 4.72 -24.28
C PHE A 27 3.95 6.21 -24.29
N SER A 28 2.91 6.58 -25.05
CA SER A 28 2.16 7.82 -24.81
C SER A 28 1.22 7.58 -23.63
N VAL A 29 1.22 8.46 -22.64
CA VAL A 29 0.49 8.26 -21.38
C VAL A 29 -0.50 9.36 -21.13
N ILE A 30 -1.73 9.00 -20.74
CA ILE A 30 -2.70 9.95 -20.16
C ILE A 30 -3.03 9.46 -18.76
N LEU A 31 -2.70 10.26 -17.75
CA LEU A 31 -3.04 10.01 -16.34
C LEU A 31 -4.22 10.89 -15.96
N LEU A 32 -5.32 10.26 -15.53
CA LEU A 32 -6.58 10.92 -15.15
C LEU A 32 -6.79 10.83 -13.65
N GLU A 33 -7.06 11.96 -13.01
CA GLU A 33 -7.42 12.05 -11.59
C GLU A 33 -8.72 12.83 -11.43
N ALA A 34 -9.62 12.27 -10.65
CA ALA A 34 -10.93 12.86 -10.42
C ALA A 34 -10.87 14.11 -9.51
N GLU A 35 -9.94 14.14 -8.60
CA GLU A 35 -9.77 15.20 -7.62
C GLU A 35 -8.84 16.31 -8.16
N PRO A 36 -8.84 17.53 -7.55
CA PRO A 36 -8.01 18.64 -8.00
C PRO A 36 -6.52 18.47 -7.69
N ALA A 37 -6.17 17.56 -6.78
CA ALA A 37 -4.80 17.28 -6.35
C ALA A 37 -4.68 15.84 -5.84
N VAL A 38 -3.45 15.41 -5.57
CA VAL A 38 -3.17 14.14 -4.89
C VAL A 38 -3.76 14.16 -3.48
N ASP A 39 -4.41 13.06 -3.08
CA ASP A 39 -4.97 12.91 -1.73
C ASP A 39 -3.85 12.79 -0.67
N GLU A 40 -3.72 13.78 0.18
CA GLU A 40 -2.73 13.84 1.27
C GLU A 40 -3.22 13.24 2.59
N SER A 41 -4.43 12.70 2.62
CA SER A 41 -4.98 12.09 3.84
C SER A 41 -4.06 10.98 4.38
N PRO A 42 -3.92 10.84 5.71
CA PRO A 42 -3.06 9.82 6.32
C PRO A 42 -3.49 8.41 5.97
N ARG A 43 -2.73 7.75 5.09
CA ARG A 43 -2.92 6.37 4.64
C ARG A 43 -1.63 5.56 4.84
N ALA A 44 -1.32 4.64 3.91
CA ALA A 44 -0.10 3.83 3.95
C ALA A 44 1.16 4.70 4.05
N ALA A 45 2.14 4.19 4.78
CA ALA A 45 3.38 4.90 5.03
C ALA A 45 4.63 4.00 4.98
N THR A 46 4.47 2.69 4.96
CA THR A 46 5.59 1.75 4.97
C THR A 46 5.89 1.26 3.56
N THR A 47 7.10 1.50 3.07
CA THR A 47 7.57 0.97 1.79
C THR A 47 8.67 -0.07 2.04
N HIS A 48 8.39 -1.30 1.62
CA HIS A 48 9.20 -2.48 1.88
C HIS A 48 10.39 -2.63 0.90
N PRO A 49 11.44 -3.40 1.25
CA PRO A 49 12.65 -3.61 0.46
C PRO A 49 12.40 -3.92 -1.03
N ALA A 50 11.55 -4.89 -1.35
CA ALA A 50 11.23 -5.25 -2.72
C ALA A 50 10.61 -4.08 -3.52
N THR A 51 9.81 -3.23 -2.87
CA THR A 51 9.21 -2.05 -3.47
C THR A 51 10.23 -0.92 -3.64
N LEU A 52 11.19 -0.78 -2.73
CA LEU A 52 12.28 0.19 -2.87
C LEU A 52 13.13 -0.11 -4.12
N GLU A 53 13.35 -1.37 -4.46
CA GLU A 53 14.02 -1.74 -5.73
C GLU A 53 13.22 -1.29 -6.95
N MET A 54 11.90 -1.34 -6.90
CA MET A 54 11.04 -0.84 -7.99
C MET A 54 11.08 0.69 -8.09
N ILE A 55 11.09 1.39 -6.96
CA ILE A 55 11.26 2.85 -6.91
C ILE A 55 12.65 3.25 -7.42
N ASP A 56 13.69 2.44 -7.16
CA ASP A 56 15.05 2.61 -7.70
C ASP A 56 15.03 2.52 -9.24
N ARG A 57 14.35 1.51 -9.80
CA ARG A 57 14.17 1.37 -11.26
C ARG A 57 13.46 2.57 -11.89
N LEU A 58 12.59 3.26 -11.15
CA LEU A 58 11.94 4.49 -11.61
C LEU A 58 12.81 5.75 -11.49
N GLY A 59 14.01 5.64 -10.88
CA GLY A 59 14.91 6.76 -10.65
C GLY A 59 14.47 7.71 -9.55
N LEU A 60 13.57 7.27 -8.67
CA LEU A 60 13.01 8.09 -7.58
C LEU A 60 13.62 7.79 -6.22
N ILE A 61 14.43 6.74 -6.07
CA ILE A 61 14.85 6.22 -4.76
C ILE A 61 15.63 7.24 -3.91
N GLY A 62 16.48 8.03 -4.52
CA GLY A 62 17.29 9.03 -3.81
C GLY A 62 16.42 10.08 -3.13
N GLN A 63 15.47 10.66 -3.86
CA GLN A 63 14.51 11.62 -3.32
C GLN A 63 13.57 10.96 -2.31
N PHE A 64 13.09 9.75 -2.60
CA PHE A 64 12.17 9.01 -1.72
C PHE A 64 12.78 8.71 -0.35
N ILE A 65 14.06 8.33 -0.30
CA ILE A 65 14.79 8.13 0.96
C ILE A 65 15.02 9.48 1.68
N ALA A 66 15.36 10.55 0.93
CA ALA A 66 15.62 11.87 1.52
C ALA A 66 14.35 12.48 2.16
N GLU A 67 13.16 12.20 1.62
CA GLU A 67 11.86 12.67 2.13
C GLU A 67 11.17 11.68 3.08
N GLY A 68 11.82 10.56 3.40
CA GLY A 68 11.31 9.53 4.28
C GLY A 68 12.19 9.27 5.51
N LEU A 69 11.76 8.37 6.37
CA LEU A 69 12.53 7.86 7.51
C LEU A 69 12.95 6.41 7.24
N VAL A 70 14.26 6.17 7.21
CA VAL A 70 14.81 4.82 7.10
C VAL A 70 14.59 4.07 8.40
N ALA A 71 13.87 2.96 8.35
CA ALA A 71 13.58 2.10 9.49
C ALA A 71 14.20 0.71 9.26
N ARG A 72 15.30 0.45 9.92
CA ARG A 72 15.99 -0.83 9.90
C ARG A 72 15.26 -1.88 10.74
N TYR A 73 14.68 -1.47 11.88
CA TYR A 73 14.09 -2.36 12.87
C TYR A 73 12.58 -2.28 12.89
N PHE A 74 11.94 -3.38 13.36
CA PHE A 74 10.57 -3.35 13.86
C PHE A 74 10.42 -4.27 15.05
N GLN A 75 9.48 -3.93 15.95
CA GLN A 75 9.31 -4.56 17.25
C GLN A 75 7.91 -5.13 17.41
N PHE A 76 7.83 -6.26 18.12
CA PHE A 76 6.59 -6.78 18.68
C PHE A 76 6.59 -6.61 20.19
N TRP A 77 5.44 -6.23 20.71
CA TRP A 77 5.21 -5.95 22.12
C TRP A 77 3.98 -6.70 22.62
N ASP A 78 4.05 -7.13 23.87
CA ASP A 78 2.88 -7.53 24.65
C ASP A 78 2.34 -6.31 25.36
N ARG A 79 1.21 -5.75 24.89
CA ARG A 79 0.66 -4.51 25.45
C ARG A 79 0.24 -4.64 26.90
N PRO A 80 -0.51 -5.72 27.33
CA PRO A 80 -0.92 -5.87 28.73
C PRO A 80 0.20 -5.85 29.75
N THR A 81 1.38 -6.35 29.38
CA THR A 81 2.56 -6.37 30.27
C THR A 81 3.57 -5.28 29.94
N SER A 82 3.33 -4.51 28.90
CA SER A 82 4.28 -3.51 28.36
C SER A 82 5.67 -4.10 28.06
N THR A 83 5.74 -5.39 27.69
CA THR A 83 6.98 -6.11 27.46
C THR A 83 7.30 -6.19 25.98
N ARG A 84 8.52 -5.81 25.59
CA ARG A 84 9.03 -6.06 24.24
C ARG A 84 9.29 -7.56 24.07
N ILE A 85 8.61 -8.17 23.11
CA ILE A 85 8.69 -9.60 22.83
C ILE A 85 9.92 -9.91 22.00
N CYS A 86 10.10 -9.16 20.90
CA CYS A 86 11.25 -9.31 20.02
C CYS A 86 11.44 -8.07 19.13
N GLU A 87 12.61 -8.03 18.50
CA GLU A 87 12.97 -7.06 17.48
C GLU A 87 13.48 -7.78 16.25
N PHE A 88 13.07 -7.32 15.07
CA PHE A 88 13.52 -7.82 13.79
C PHE A 88 14.43 -6.80 13.13
N ASP A 89 15.58 -7.27 12.64
CA ASP A 89 16.62 -6.45 12.00
C ASP A 89 16.68 -6.76 10.49
N HIS A 90 16.27 -5.81 9.65
CA HIS A 90 16.31 -5.95 8.20
C HIS A 90 17.74 -6.09 7.63
N ASP A 91 18.77 -5.78 8.40
CA ASP A 91 20.15 -5.93 7.94
C ASP A 91 20.51 -7.39 7.59
N LEU A 92 19.76 -8.37 8.09
CA LEU A 92 19.86 -9.77 7.67
C LEU A 92 19.49 -10.00 6.19
N LEU A 93 18.90 -9.00 5.53
CA LEU A 93 18.58 -9.03 4.11
C LEU A 93 19.66 -8.39 3.21
N ARG A 94 20.82 -7.99 3.73
CA ARG A 94 21.88 -7.29 2.98
C ARG A 94 22.37 -8.02 1.75
N ASP A 95 22.32 -9.36 1.76
CA ASP A 95 22.71 -10.21 0.64
C ASP A 95 21.58 -10.51 -0.33
N GLU A 96 20.35 -10.07 -0.02
CA GLU A 96 19.13 -10.35 -0.78
C GLU A 96 18.58 -9.12 -1.52
N THR A 97 18.94 -7.93 -1.05
CA THR A 97 18.44 -6.65 -1.59
C THR A 97 19.43 -5.52 -1.38
N LYS A 98 19.40 -4.52 -2.27
CA LYS A 98 20.15 -3.27 -2.11
C LYS A 98 19.62 -2.41 -0.94
N PHE A 99 18.38 -2.65 -0.49
CA PHE A 99 17.68 -1.84 0.50
C PHE A 99 17.24 -2.70 1.69
N PRO A 100 18.18 -3.14 2.57
CA PRO A 100 17.85 -3.96 3.73
C PRO A 100 17.22 -3.12 4.86
N PHE A 101 16.16 -2.38 4.53
CA PHE A 101 15.39 -1.51 5.42
C PHE A 101 14.03 -1.19 4.78
N VAL A 102 13.15 -0.59 5.55
CA VAL A 102 11.94 0.03 5.00
C VAL A 102 12.07 1.55 5.06
N VAL A 103 11.35 2.24 4.19
CA VAL A 103 11.20 3.70 4.28
C VAL A 103 9.80 4.03 4.76
N GLN A 104 9.72 4.82 5.82
CA GLN A 104 8.49 5.34 6.39
C GLN A 104 8.25 6.75 5.87
N THR A 105 7.33 6.88 4.93
CA THR A 105 6.94 8.17 4.36
C THR A 105 5.49 8.14 3.93
N GLU A 106 4.86 9.29 3.85
CA GLU A 106 3.47 9.43 3.41
C GLU A 106 3.35 9.08 1.92
N GLN A 107 2.35 8.28 1.57
CA GLN A 107 2.18 7.76 0.20
C GLN A 107 1.99 8.86 -0.87
N HIS A 108 1.42 10.01 -0.49
CA HIS A 108 1.23 11.15 -1.42
C HIS A 108 2.57 11.72 -1.91
N LYS A 109 3.63 11.65 -1.11
CA LYS A 109 4.97 12.09 -1.53
C LYS A 109 5.47 11.29 -2.72
N LEU A 110 5.30 9.94 -2.70
CA LEU A 110 5.64 9.11 -3.86
C LEU A 110 4.83 9.51 -5.10
N ALA A 111 3.53 9.77 -4.94
CA ALA A 111 2.69 10.20 -6.05
C ALA A 111 3.14 11.57 -6.61
N ASN A 112 3.41 12.54 -5.75
CA ASN A 112 3.89 13.86 -6.15
C ASN A 112 5.26 13.80 -6.86
N MET A 113 6.22 13.01 -6.33
CA MET A 113 7.52 12.77 -6.99
C MET A 113 7.35 12.15 -8.37
N GLY A 114 6.51 11.12 -8.48
CA GLY A 114 6.26 10.44 -9.74
C GLY A 114 5.56 11.34 -10.75
N ILE A 115 4.61 12.19 -10.35
CA ILE A 115 3.94 13.17 -11.22
C ILE A 115 4.95 14.23 -11.69
N ALA A 116 5.78 14.75 -10.80
CA ALA A 116 6.82 15.72 -11.17
C ALA A 116 7.75 15.11 -12.25
N ARG A 117 8.18 13.87 -12.04
CA ARG A 117 9.01 13.16 -13.02
C ARG A 117 8.27 12.83 -14.32
N LEU A 118 7.00 12.45 -14.25
CA LEU A 118 6.16 12.15 -15.42
C LEU A 118 5.98 13.37 -16.32
N ARG A 119 5.86 14.58 -15.75
CA ARG A 119 5.72 15.84 -16.50
C ARG A 119 6.95 16.22 -17.33
N GLU A 120 8.08 15.58 -17.13
CA GLU A 120 9.28 15.75 -17.95
C GLU A 120 9.17 15.02 -19.31
N TYR A 121 8.20 14.08 -19.45
CA TYR A 121 7.97 13.34 -20.69
C TYR A 121 6.98 14.10 -21.60
N THR A 122 7.40 14.43 -22.81
CA THR A 122 6.58 15.18 -23.78
C THR A 122 5.32 14.44 -24.24
N ASP A 123 5.33 13.11 -24.15
CA ASP A 123 4.22 12.23 -24.53
C ASP A 123 3.36 11.81 -23.32
N ALA A 124 3.51 12.49 -22.19
CA ALA A 124 2.71 12.28 -20.99
C ALA A 124 1.81 13.48 -20.71
N ASP A 125 0.53 13.19 -20.46
CA ASP A 125 -0.50 14.17 -20.13
C ASP A 125 -1.10 13.82 -18.77
N VAL A 126 -1.02 14.75 -17.81
CA VAL A 126 -1.50 14.56 -16.43
C VAL A 126 -2.67 15.51 -16.20
N ARG A 127 -3.85 14.94 -15.98
CA ARG A 127 -5.11 15.68 -15.85
C ARG A 127 -5.74 15.45 -14.49
N PHE A 128 -5.83 16.50 -13.71
CA PHE A 128 -6.64 16.58 -12.50
C PHE A 128 -8.04 17.13 -12.84
N ASN A 129 -8.99 16.96 -11.92
CA ASN A 129 -10.41 17.28 -12.16
C ASN A 129 -10.95 16.55 -13.40
N ALA A 130 -10.47 15.35 -13.68
CA ALA A 130 -10.78 14.53 -14.85
C ALA A 130 -11.35 13.18 -14.38
N ARG A 131 -12.62 13.16 -14.03
CA ARG A 131 -13.32 11.99 -13.49
C ARG A 131 -13.73 11.03 -14.58
N ALA A 132 -13.16 9.82 -14.57
CA ALA A 132 -13.64 8.73 -15.42
C ALA A 132 -15.02 8.26 -14.95
N THR A 133 -16.03 8.33 -15.83
CA THR A 133 -17.42 7.97 -15.52
C THR A 133 -17.89 6.72 -16.26
N ALA A 134 -17.33 6.43 -17.43
CA ALA A 134 -17.60 5.21 -18.16
C ALA A 134 -16.36 4.73 -18.92
N VAL A 135 -16.30 3.43 -19.14
CA VAL A 135 -15.23 2.76 -19.88
C VAL A 135 -15.85 1.78 -20.84
N CYS A 136 -15.39 1.77 -22.09
CA CYS A 136 -15.73 0.77 -23.07
C CYS A 136 -14.50 0.37 -23.89
N GLN A 137 -14.55 -0.78 -24.52
CA GLN A 137 -13.50 -1.25 -25.43
C GLN A 137 -14.09 -1.96 -26.64
N ASP A 138 -13.32 -1.97 -27.72
CA ASP A 138 -13.50 -2.85 -28.87
C ASP A 138 -12.25 -3.75 -29.04
N GLY A 139 -12.16 -4.48 -30.15
CA GLY A 139 -11.00 -5.37 -30.41
C GLY A 139 -9.67 -4.63 -30.52
N ASN A 140 -9.65 -3.31 -30.74
CA ASN A 140 -8.46 -2.55 -31.08
C ASN A 140 -8.14 -1.41 -30.10
N SER A 141 -9.13 -0.90 -29.38
CA SER A 141 -9.00 0.30 -28.55
C SER A 141 -9.85 0.25 -27.28
N VAL A 142 -9.49 1.11 -26.35
CA VAL A 142 -10.29 1.44 -25.16
C VAL A 142 -10.72 2.89 -25.23
N THR A 143 -11.90 3.22 -24.73
CA THR A 143 -12.40 4.59 -24.64
C THR A 143 -12.90 4.87 -23.23
N VAL A 144 -12.44 5.95 -22.63
CA VAL A 144 -12.88 6.46 -21.34
C VAL A 144 -13.72 7.71 -21.57
N THR A 145 -14.89 7.75 -20.95
CA THR A 145 -15.67 8.99 -20.83
C THR A 145 -15.22 9.71 -19.57
N VAL A 146 -14.81 10.95 -19.71
CA VAL A 146 -14.27 11.79 -18.64
C VAL A 146 -15.17 12.99 -18.46
N GLU A 147 -15.54 13.28 -17.23
CA GLU A 147 -16.16 14.53 -16.81
C GLU A 147 -15.10 15.44 -16.19
N GLY A 148 -14.95 16.63 -16.70
CA GLY A 148 -14.04 17.67 -16.23
C GLY A 148 -14.74 19.00 -16.01
N ILE A 149 -13.98 20.03 -15.66
CA ILE A 149 -14.49 21.39 -15.38
C ILE A 149 -15.18 21.99 -16.63
N ASP A 150 -14.64 21.69 -17.83
CA ASP A 150 -15.13 22.24 -19.11
C ASP A 150 -16.17 21.35 -19.80
N GLY A 151 -16.69 20.33 -19.12
CA GLY A 151 -17.65 19.37 -19.65
C GLY A 151 -17.10 17.98 -19.87
N GLY A 152 -17.87 17.14 -20.60
CA GLY A 152 -17.51 15.74 -20.84
C GLY A 152 -16.73 15.58 -22.15
N GLU A 153 -15.71 14.71 -22.13
CA GLU A 153 -14.95 14.28 -23.30
C GLU A 153 -14.80 12.77 -23.37
N ARG A 154 -14.46 12.26 -24.54
CA ARG A 154 -14.11 10.84 -24.74
C ARG A 154 -12.64 10.73 -25.16
N ILE A 155 -11.89 9.97 -24.41
CA ILE A 155 -10.45 9.76 -24.60
C ILE A 155 -10.24 8.31 -25.04
N SER A 156 -9.56 8.10 -26.17
CA SER A 156 -9.25 6.77 -26.67
C SER A 156 -7.77 6.44 -26.53
N GLY A 157 -7.47 5.19 -26.25
CA GLY A 157 -6.12 4.64 -26.15
C GLY A 157 -6.06 3.17 -26.57
N ASP A 158 -4.87 2.61 -26.58
CA ASP A 158 -4.66 1.20 -26.91
C ASP A 158 -4.90 0.28 -25.71
N TYR A 159 -4.59 0.77 -24.49
CA TYR A 159 -4.75 0.06 -23.23
C TYR A 159 -5.22 1.00 -22.13
N LEU A 160 -5.87 0.43 -21.09
CA LEU A 160 -6.29 1.15 -19.89
C LEU A 160 -5.85 0.42 -18.64
N ILE A 161 -5.32 1.18 -17.68
CA ILE A 161 -4.98 0.72 -16.34
C ILE A 161 -5.89 1.41 -15.33
N GLY A 162 -6.77 0.65 -14.68
CA GLY A 162 -7.59 1.12 -13.57
C GLY A 162 -6.83 1.01 -12.25
N ALA A 163 -6.40 2.15 -11.71
CA ALA A 163 -5.76 2.31 -10.41
C ALA A 163 -6.55 3.30 -9.53
N ASP A 164 -7.87 3.33 -9.72
CA ASP A 164 -8.84 4.27 -9.18
C ASP A 164 -9.43 3.84 -7.83
N GLY A 165 -8.67 3.03 -7.08
CA GLY A 165 -8.93 2.74 -5.69
C GLY A 165 -10.05 1.72 -5.43
N GLY A 166 -10.34 1.43 -4.17
CA GLY A 166 -11.26 0.37 -3.75
C GLY A 166 -12.70 0.52 -4.26
N ARG A 167 -13.13 1.75 -4.61
CA ARG A 167 -14.45 2.05 -5.21
C ARG A 167 -14.43 2.10 -6.74
N SER A 168 -13.38 1.58 -7.34
CA SER A 168 -13.04 1.66 -8.77
C SER A 168 -14.25 1.71 -9.72
N THR A 169 -14.30 2.77 -10.53
CA THR A 169 -15.23 2.94 -11.65
C THR A 169 -14.87 1.98 -12.78
N VAL A 170 -13.57 1.79 -13.03
CA VAL A 170 -13.08 0.87 -14.08
C VAL A 170 -13.52 -0.56 -13.80
N ARG A 171 -13.31 -1.05 -12.57
CA ARG A 171 -13.76 -2.42 -12.17
C ARG A 171 -15.26 -2.60 -12.35
N LYS A 172 -16.05 -1.62 -11.89
CA LYS A 172 -17.52 -1.67 -12.00
C LYS A 172 -18.01 -1.61 -13.44
N ALA A 173 -17.38 -0.80 -14.29
CA ALA A 173 -17.72 -0.70 -15.72
C ALA A 173 -17.49 -2.03 -16.48
N LEU A 174 -16.63 -2.89 -15.95
CA LEU A 174 -16.36 -4.22 -16.50
C LEU A 174 -17.18 -5.33 -15.82
N ASP A 175 -18.08 -4.99 -14.90
CA ASP A 175 -18.86 -5.93 -14.09
C ASP A 175 -18.00 -7.00 -13.40
N ILE A 176 -16.79 -6.61 -12.95
CA ILE A 176 -15.87 -7.50 -12.24
C ILE A 176 -16.26 -7.56 -10.77
N GLU A 177 -16.60 -8.77 -10.30
CA GLU A 177 -16.90 -9.02 -8.90
C GLU A 177 -15.67 -8.75 -8.00
N PHE A 178 -15.93 -8.18 -6.81
CA PHE A 178 -14.93 -7.87 -5.79
C PHE A 178 -15.16 -8.76 -4.57
N GLU A 179 -14.70 -10.00 -4.67
CA GLU A 179 -14.89 -11.06 -3.67
C GLU A 179 -14.25 -10.73 -2.34
N GLY A 180 -14.90 -11.11 -1.26
CA GLY A 180 -14.39 -10.95 0.10
C GLY A 180 -15.40 -10.28 1.03
N TYR A 181 -14.89 -9.61 2.05
CA TYR A 181 -15.72 -9.05 3.12
C TYR A 181 -15.19 -7.71 3.63
N THR A 182 -16.00 -7.06 4.44
CA THR A 182 -15.63 -5.87 5.22
C THR A 182 -15.54 -6.28 6.68
N TRP A 183 -14.45 -5.89 7.34
CA TRP A 183 -14.31 -6.15 8.78
C TRP A 183 -15.40 -5.39 9.54
N PRO A 184 -15.96 -5.98 10.59
CA PRO A 184 -17.04 -5.33 11.36
C PRO A 184 -16.56 -4.11 12.12
N GLU A 185 -15.33 -4.14 12.63
CA GLU A 185 -14.69 -2.99 13.29
C GLU A 185 -14.09 -2.02 12.26
N ARG A 186 -13.96 -0.77 12.66
CA ARG A 186 -13.20 0.27 11.95
C ARG A 186 -11.81 0.39 12.57
N CYS A 187 -10.93 1.11 11.89
CA CYS A 187 -9.65 1.53 12.44
C CYS A 187 -9.63 3.05 12.64
N VAL A 188 -9.23 3.50 13.82
CA VAL A 188 -8.90 4.90 14.07
C VAL A 188 -7.39 5.08 14.02
N VAL A 189 -6.95 6.08 13.25
CA VAL A 189 -5.55 6.52 13.17
C VAL A 189 -5.41 7.84 13.91
N LEU A 190 -4.57 7.86 14.90
CA LEU A 190 -4.22 9.04 15.67
C LEU A 190 -2.80 9.45 15.37
N THR A 191 -2.62 10.68 14.87
CA THR A 191 -1.28 11.24 14.62
C THR A 191 -0.92 12.19 15.75
N THR A 192 0.23 11.94 16.40
CA THR A 192 0.72 12.76 17.52
C THR A 192 2.16 13.23 17.28
N LEU A 193 2.51 14.35 17.92
CA LEU A 193 3.85 14.93 17.92
C LEU A 193 4.72 14.40 19.06
N ASN A 194 4.15 13.67 20.02
CA ASN A 194 4.89 13.06 21.13
C ASN A 194 5.86 11.98 20.60
N ASP A 195 7.09 11.98 21.09
CA ASP A 195 8.14 11.10 20.57
C ASP A 195 8.26 9.80 21.38
N PHE A 196 7.70 8.71 20.87
CA PHE A 196 7.70 7.41 21.51
C PHE A 196 9.06 6.71 21.55
N GLN A 197 10.05 7.15 20.80
CA GLN A 197 11.44 6.68 20.99
C GLN A 197 11.98 7.12 22.36
N ARG A 198 11.69 8.36 22.75
CA ARG A 198 12.13 8.92 24.03
C ARG A 198 11.29 8.46 25.20
N ILE A 199 10.00 8.23 24.95
CA ILE A 199 9.02 7.89 26.00
C ILE A 199 9.10 6.40 26.33
N PHE A 200 9.33 5.51 25.35
CA PHE A 200 9.12 4.08 25.51
C PHE A 200 10.11 3.16 24.76
N ASP A 201 11.24 3.67 24.30
CA ASP A 201 12.23 2.90 23.53
C ASP A 201 11.65 2.20 22.27
N CYS A 202 10.63 2.80 21.66
CA CYS A 202 10.04 2.31 20.43
C CYS A 202 10.95 2.59 19.23
N CYS A 203 11.19 1.59 18.38
CA CYS A 203 11.73 1.86 17.04
C CYS A 203 10.65 2.47 16.13
N TYR A 204 10.94 2.76 14.86
CA TYR A 204 9.98 3.43 13.97
C TYR A 204 8.76 2.58 13.57
N ARG A 205 8.76 1.28 13.88
CA ARG A 205 7.64 0.36 13.59
C ARG A 205 7.41 -0.61 14.73
N ASN A 206 6.23 -0.56 15.33
CA ASN A 206 5.92 -1.36 16.51
C ASN A 206 4.52 -1.96 16.38
N TYR A 207 4.38 -3.20 16.80
CA TYR A 207 3.13 -3.95 16.83
C TYR A 207 2.86 -4.37 18.27
N PHE A 208 1.81 -3.84 18.89
CA PHE A 208 1.39 -4.14 20.24
C PHE A 208 0.23 -5.12 20.21
N ALA A 209 0.50 -6.37 20.60
CA ALA A 209 -0.53 -7.40 20.70
C ALA A 209 -1.35 -7.21 21.97
N ASP A 210 -2.67 -7.20 21.83
CA ASP A 210 -3.62 -7.07 22.93
C ASP A 210 -4.95 -7.73 22.55
N PRO A 211 -5.52 -8.61 23.39
CA PRO A 211 -6.79 -9.30 23.10
C PRO A 211 -8.00 -8.37 23.04
N HIS A 212 -7.89 -7.14 23.55
CA HIS A 212 -8.98 -6.18 23.62
C HIS A 212 -8.80 -5.03 22.64
N GLU A 213 -7.59 -4.47 22.56
CA GLU A 213 -7.30 -3.32 21.71
C GLU A 213 -5.81 -3.31 21.30
N TRP A 214 -5.49 -4.03 20.23
CA TRP A 214 -4.12 -3.99 19.67
C TRP A 214 -3.77 -2.60 19.12
N VAL A 215 -2.47 -2.32 19.03
CA VAL A 215 -1.98 -1.04 18.46
C VAL A 215 -0.86 -1.29 17.48
N ASN A 216 -0.95 -0.66 16.32
CA ASN A 216 0.20 -0.50 15.42
C ASN A 216 0.72 0.94 15.55
N LEU A 217 1.96 1.07 15.99
CA LEU A 217 2.60 2.36 16.21
C LEU A 217 3.78 2.53 15.26
N PHE A 218 3.75 3.57 14.44
CA PHE A 218 4.84 3.85 13.51
C PHE A 218 5.08 5.33 13.30
N LYS A 219 6.35 5.68 13.07
CA LYS A 219 6.79 7.04 12.80
C LYS A 219 6.82 7.29 11.29
N VAL A 220 6.24 8.38 10.83
CA VAL A 220 6.32 8.85 9.44
C VAL A 220 7.12 10.15 9.40
N ALA A 221 7.64 10.53 8.23
CA ALA A 221 8.55 11.64 8.11
C ALA A 221 7.93 12.99 8.49
N GLY A 222 6.69 13.27 8.05
CA GLY A 222 6.15 14.62 8.04
C GLY A 222 6.85 15.50 7.00
N ASP A 223 6.31 16.69 6.75
CA ASP A 223 6.87 17.58 5.73
C ASP A 223 8.16 18.28 6.19
N ASP A 224 8.29 18.46 7.50
CA ASP A 224 9.45 19.04 8.16
C ASP A 224 10.53 18.03 8.56
N LEU A 225 10.35 16.75 8.24
CA LEU A 225 11.21 15.61 8.57
C LEU A 225 11.45 15.41 10.09
N LYS A 226 10.72 16.11 10.96
CA LYS A 226 10.83 15.92 12.41
C LYS A 226 10.17 14.64 12.89
N GLY A 227 9.33 14.07 12.04
CA GLY A 227 8.58 12.87 12.32
C GLY A 227 7.24 13.13 13.01
N ARG A 228 6.31 12.26 12.71
CA ARG A 228 4.98 12.20 13.31
C ARG A 228 4.71 10.75 13.68
N TRP A 229 4.18 10.52 14.85
CA TRP A 229 3.80 9.18 15.25
C TRP A 229 2.34 8.90 14.94
N ARG A 230 2.08 7.78 14.29
CA ARG A 230 0.74 7.29 13.98
C ARG A 230 0.45 6.05 14.79
N ALA A 231 -0.57 6.11 15.64
CA ALA A 231 -1.10 4.99 16.37
C ALA A 231 -2.43 4.55 15.72
N VAL A 232 -2.49 3.30 15.30
CA VAL A 232 -3.68 2.69 14.68
C VAL A 232 -4.31 1.74 15.66
N PHE A 233 -5.58 1.98 16.02
CA PHE A 233 -6.37 1.17 16.93
C PHE A 233 -7.58 0.58 16.23
N PRO A 234 -8.01 -0.64 16.57
CA PRO A 234 -9.35 -1.11 16.23
C PRO A 234 -10.37 -0.35 17.07
N THR A 235 -11.57 -0.16 16.52
CA THR A 235 -12.70 0.35 17.31
C THR A 235 -13.58 -0.81 17.76
N ARG A 236 -14.38 -0.61 18.78
CA ARG A 236 -15.46 -1.54 19.07
C ARG A 236 -16.56 -1.37 18.02
N VAL A 237 -17.26 -2.46 17.72
CA VAL A 237 -18.30 -2.48 16.69
C VAL A 237 -19.48 -1.57 17.06
N ASP A 238 -19.76 -1.47 18.35
CA ASP A 238 -20.87 -0.70 18.93
C ASP A 238 -20.56 0.81 19.17
N GLU A 239 -19.30 1.25 18.94
CA GLU A 239 -18.94 2.67 19.06
C GLU A 239 -19.44 3.48 17.87
N THR A 240 -20.03 4.66 18.11
CA THR A 240 -20.35 5.62 17.04
C THR A 240 -19.11 6.36 16.57
N ASP A 241 -19.15 6.93 15.35
CA ASP A 241 -18.02 7.69 14.79
C ASP A 241 -17.67 8.89 15.67
N GLU A 242 -18.70 9.59 16.18
CA GLU A 242 -18.56 10.76 17.06
C GLU A 242 -17.83 10.37 18.36
N LYS A 243 -18.21 9.22 18.97
CA LYS A 243 -17.57 8.74 20.19
C LYS A 243 -16.12 8.35 19.97
N VAL A 244 -15.83 7.65 18.87
CA VAL A 244 -14.45 7.23 18.53
C VAL A 244 -13.54 8.43 18.36
N LEU A 245 -14.04 9.51 17.73
CA LEU A 245 -13.28 10.72 17.40
C LEU A 245 -13.32 11.80 18.49
N ALA A 246 -14.08 11.60 19.57
CA ALA A 246 -14.13 12.52 20.69
C ALA A 246 -12.78 12.62 21.41
N ASP A 247 -12.43 13.80 21.91
CA ASP A 247 -11.16 14.08 22.56
C ASP A 247 -10.87 13.11 23.70
N ASP A 248 -11.85 12.89 24.59
CA ASP A 248 -11.70 11.97 25.72
C ASP A 248 -11.38 10.54 25.27
N SER A 249 -12.04 10.04 24.21
CA SER A 249 -11.78 8.70 23.66
C SER A 249 -10.40 8.61 23.01
N VAL A 250 -9.98 9.64 22.30
CA VAL A 250 -8.67 9.73 21.64
C VAL A 250 -7.56 9.75 22.69
N HIS A 251 -7.69 10.59 23.70
CA HIS A 251 -6.71 10.66 24.79
C HIS A 251 -6.68 9.38 25.62
N ALA A 252 -7.84 8.78 25.93
CA ALA A 252 -7.91 7.52 26.68
C ALA A 252 -7.18 6.39 25.97
N ARG A 253 -7.31 6.27 24.62
CA ARG A 253 -6.57 5.26 23.83
C ARG A 253 -5.06 5.45 23.90
N LEU A 254 -4.57 6.67 23.70
CA LEU A 254 -3.14 6.97 23.76
C LEU A 254 -2.58 6.79 25.16
N GLN A 255 -3.27 7.29 26.19
CA GLN A 255 -2.89 7.11 27.60
C GLN A 255 -2.93 5.64 28.03
N GLY A 256 -3.82 4.84 27.48
CA GLY A 256 -3.91 3.40 27.76
C GLY A 256 -2.75 2.58 27.18
N VAL A 257 -1.97 3.15 26.25
CA VAL A 257 -0.76 2.50 25.71
C VAL A 257 0.49 3.02 26.43
N PHE A 258 0.61 4.34 26.51
CA PHE A 258 1.78 5.02 27.07
C PHE A 258 1.31 6.18 27.97
N PRO A 259 1.14 5.93 29.27
CA PRO A 259 0.71 6.97 30.20
C PRO A 259 1.68 8.14 30.27
N LEU A 260 1.17 9.36 30.03
CA LEU A 260 1.91 10.62 30.18
C LEU A 260 1.29 11.50 31.26
N PRO A 261 2.10 12.31 31.96
CA PRO A 261 1.57 13.27 32.95
C PRO A 261 0.68 14.33 32.32
N GLN A 262 0.92 14.70 31.06
CA GLN A 262 0.14 15.69 30.30
C GLN A 262 -0.64 15.04 29.14
N PRO A 263 -1.69 15.72 28.64
CA PRO A 263 -2.40 15.28 27.44
C PRO A 263 -1.48 15.12 26.23
N TYR A 264 -1.84 14.19 25.36
CA TYR A 264 -1.15 14.01 24.07
C TYR A 264 -1.43 15.19 23.12
N GLU A 265 -0.40 15.61 22.39
CA GLU A 265 -0.55 16.56 21.30
C GLU A 265 -0.99 15.81 20.02
N VAL A 266 -2.30 15.79 19.76
CA VAL A 266 -2.91 15.09 18.63
C VAL A 266 -3.05 16.03 17.45
N ALA A 267 -2.23 15.82 16.42
CA ALA A 267 -2.23 16.65 15.22
C ALA A 267 -3.32 16.26 14.21
N HIS A 268 -3.70 14.96 14.16
CA HIS A 268 -4.71 14.47 13.21
C HIS A 268 -5.39 13.21 13.73
N ARG A 269 -6.66 13.04 13.36
CA ARG A 269 -7.43 11.82 13.60
C ARG A 269 -8.22 11.43 12.36
N ASN A 270 -8.21 10.15 12.02
CA ASN A 270 -8.95 9.61 10.89
C ASN A 270 -9.58 8.27 11.27
N LEU A 271 -10.78 8.02 10.74
CA LEU A 271 -11.53 6.79 10.97
C LEU A 271 -11.92 6.18 9.63
N TYR A 272 -11.61 4.89 9.43
CA TYR A 272 -11.94 4.20 8.18
C TYR A 272 -12.38 2.76 8.40
N LYS A 273 -13.17 2.26 7.46
CA LYS A 273 -13.53 0.84 7.37
C LYS A 273 -12.41 0.07 6.68
N THR A 274 -12.14 -1.13 7.15
CA THR A 274 -11.18 -2.03 6.54
C THR A 274 -11.89 -3.13 5.74
N HIS A 275 -11.35 -3.42 4.58
CA HIS A 275 -11.87 -4.41 3.66
C HIS A 275 -10.83 -5.49 3.41
N GLN A 276 -11.31 -6.68 3.06
CA GLN A 276 -10.49 -7.81 2.67
C GLN A 276 -11.10 -8.38 1.40
N ARG A 277 -10.70 -7.85 0.23
CA ARG A 277 -11.32 -8.16 -1.06
C ARG A 277 -10.30 -8.30 -2.17
N VAL A 278 -10.61 -9.18 -3.14
CA VAL A 278 -9.82 -9.36 -4.37
C VAL A 278 -10.77 -9.44 -5.56
N ALA A 279 -10.47 -8.75 -6.65
CA ALA A 279 -11.21 -8.87 -7.89
C ALA A 279 -11.06 -10.28 -8.48
N VAL A 280 -12.15 -10.83 -9.02
CA VAL A 280 -12.14 -12.16 -9.65
C VAL A 280 -11.29 -12.19 -10.91
N LYS A 281 -11.10 -11.04 -11.54
CA LYS A 281 -10.23 -10.84 -12.72
C LYS A 281 -9.42 -9.54 -12.55
N PHE A 282 -8.18 -9.57 -13.01
CA PHE A 282 -7.31 -8.40 -13.09
C PHE A 282 -7.19 -7.86 -14.51
N ARG A 283 -7.65 -8.63 -15.51
CA ARG A 283 -7.65 -8.26 -16.93
C ARG A 283 -8.99 -8.58 -17.60
N VAL A 284 -9.50 -7.68 -18.44
CA VAL A 284 -10.55 -7.94 -19.43
C VAL A 284 -10.16 -7.25 -20.73
N GLY A 285 -9.74 -8.04 -21.74
CA GLY A 285 -9.27 -7.52 -23.01
C GLY A 285 -8.06 -6.59 -22.86
N ARG A 286 -8.26 -5.31 -23.17
CA ARG A 286 -7.24 -4.25 -23.11
C ARG A 286 -7.26 -3.43 -21.83
N ILE A 287 -8.08 -3.82 -20.85
CA ILE A 287 -8.28 -3.11 -19.60
C ILE A 287 -7.76 -3.96 -18.44
N PHE A 288 -6.97 -3.34 -17.58
CA PHE A 288 -6.31 -3.96 -16.44
C PHE A 288 -6.65 -3.23 -15.13
N LEU A 289 -6.67 -3.95 -14.02
CA LEU A 289 -6.83 -3.41 -12.68
C LEU A 289 -5.54 -3.59 -11.89
N GLY A 290 -5.12 -2.58 -11.11
CA GLY A 290 -3.98 -2.65 -10.20
C GLY A 290 -4.24 -1.92 -8.88
N GLY A 291 -3.50 -2.32 -7.84
CA GLY A 291 -3.65 -1.76 -6.50
C GLY A 291 -5.05 -1.93 -5.93
N ASP A 292 -5.56 -0.95 -5.22
CA ASP A 292 -6.86 -1.01 -4.53
C ASP A 292 -8.05 -1.24 -5.49
N ALA A 293 -7.91 -0.96 -6.78
CA ALA A 293 -8.93 -1.32 -7.77
C ALA A 293 -9.03 -2.84 -7.97
N ALA A 294 -7.93 -3.57 -7.82
CA ALA A 294 -7.84 -5.02 -7.94
C ALA A 294 -7.95 -5.75 -6.59
N HIS A 295 -7.43 -5.19 -5.50
CA HIS A 295 -7.42 -5.83 -4.18
C HIS A 295 -7.28 -4.81 -3.05
N VAL A 296 -8.00 -5.04 -1.97
CA VAL A 296 -7.89 -4.28 -0.72
C VAL A 296 -7.72 -5.22 0.46
N ASN A 297 -6.97 -4.80 1.45
CA ASN A 297 -6.69 -5.57 2.66
C ASN A 297 -6.66 -4.68 3.91
N ASN A 298 -6.73 -5.30 5.10
CA ASN A 298 -6.47 -4.55 6.32
C ASN A 298 -5.02 -4.03 6.36
N PRO A 299 -4.74 -2.92 7.06
CA PRO A 299 -3.46 -2.22 6.96
C PRO A 299 -2.31 -2.89 7.72
N ILE A 300 -2.54 -4.00 8.44
CA ILE A 300 -1.55 -4.59 9.35
C ILE A 300 -0.41 -5.26 8.56
N GLY A 301 0.76 -4.65 8.62
CA GLY A 301 1.95 -5.06 7.88
C GLY A 301 2.34 -4.09 6.76
N GLY A 302 1.45 -3.18 6.34
CA GLY A 302 1.75 -2.18 5.30
C GLY A 302 1.93 -2.78 3.91
N LEU A 303 1.16 -3.82 3.54
CA LEU A 303 1.39 -4.60 2.32
C LEU A 303 0.63 -4.09 1.09
N GLY A 304 -0.54 -3.44 1.26
CA GLY A 304 -1.43 -3.07 0.17
C GLY A 304 -0.79 -2.16 -0.87
N LEU A 305 -0.27 -0.99 -0.45
CA LEU A 305 0.46 -0.06 -1.31
C LEU A 305 1.61 -0.75 -2.06
N ASN A 306 2.40 -1.52 -1.33
CA ASN A 306 3.57 -2.21 -1.88
C ASN A 306 3.16 -3.18 -2.98
N CYS A 307 2.16 -4.02 -2.72
CA CYS A 307 1.68 -4.97 -3.71
C CYS A 307 1.07 -4.29 -4.94
N GLY A 308 0.36 -3.16 -4.75
CA GLY A 308 -0.13 -2.35 -5.87
C GLY A 308 0.97 -1.77 -6.74
N ILE A 309 2.10 -1.35 -6.16
CA ILE A 309 3.27 -0.92 -6.94
C ILE A 309 3.85 -2.10 -7.74
N HIS A 310 3.92 -3.30 -7.14
CA HIS A 310 4.35 -4.51 -7.83
C HIS A 310 3.41 -4.86 -9.00
N ASP A 311 2.08 -4.64 -8.84
CA ASP A 311 1.12 -4.82 -9.93
C ASP A 311 1.45 -3.89 -11.10
N ALA A 312 1.65 -2.60 -10.82
CA ALA A 312 1.95 -1.60 -11.84
C ALA A 312 3.22 -1.95 -12.63
N MET A 313 4.29 -2.34 -11.93
CA MET A 313 5.57 -2.69 -12.56
C MET A 313 5.48 -3.95 -13.42
N GLU A 314 4.87 -5.04 -12.91
CA GLU A 314 4.67 -6.29 -13.67
C GLU A 314 3.80 -6.05 -14.91
N LEU A 315 2.71 -5.29 -14.76
CA LEU A 315 1.81 -4.98 -15.86
C LEU A 315 2.52 -4.22 -16.98
N VAL A 316 3.24 -3.16 -16.64
CA VAL A 316 3.92 -2.32 -17.63
C VAL A 316 5.06 -3.08 -18.32
N ASP A 317 5.82 -3.90 -17.60
CA ASP A 317 6.85 -4.75 -18.18
C ASP A 317 6.23 -5.79 -19.15
N THR A 318 5.06 -6.35 -18.82
CA THR A 318 4.33 -7.28 -19.69
C THR A 318 3.77 -6.59 -20.93
N LEU A 319 3.12 -5.44 -20.77
CA LEU A 319 2.61 -4.63 -21.90
C LEU A 319 3.74 -4.24 -22.86
N HIS A 320 4.89 -3.84 -22.34
CA HIS A 320 6.02 -3.46 -23.17
C HIS A 320 6.51 -4.61 -24.06
N GLN A 321 6.60 -5.83 -23.54
CA GLN A 321 7.00 -7.00 -24.33
C GLN A 321 6.03 -7.25 -25.48
N VAL A 322 4.72 -7.12 -25.26
CA VAL A 322 3.71 -7.33 -26.30
C VAL A 322 3.75 -6.22 -27.34
N VAL A 323 3.77 -4.95 -26.91
CA VAL A 323 3.75 -3.80 -27.83
C VAL A 323 5.01 -3.71 -28.70
N THR A 324 6.15 -4.15 -28.19
CA THR A 324 7.42 -4.22 -28.97
C THR A 324 7.55 -5.48 -29.83
N GLY A 325 6.57 -6.38 -29.82
CA GLY A 325 6.57 -7.61 -30.61
C GLY A 325 7.51 -8.69 -30.09
N GLN A 326 7.97 -8.58 -28.84
CA GLN A 326 8.76 -9.62 -28.16
C GLN A 326 7.90 -10.81 -27.73
N ALA A 327 6.59 -10.61 -27.62
CA ALA A 327 5.59 -11.62 -27.31
C ALA A 327 4.25 -11.28 -27.97
N ASP A 328 3.37 -12.26 -28.07
CA ASP A 328 2.00 -12.06 -28.54
C ASP A 328 1.04 -11.61 -27.40
N ASP A 329 -0.20 -11.29 -27.74
CA ASP A 329 -1.22 -10.77 -26.79
C ASP A 329 -1.54 -11.74 -25.64
N SER A 330 -1.32 -13.05 -25.83
CA SER A 330 -1.57 -14.06 -24.79
C SER A 330 -0.67 -13.86 -23.55
N LEU A 331 0.49 -13.21 -23.72
CA LEU A 331 1.37 -12.88 -22.61
C LEU A 331 0.68 -11.93 -21.59
N LEU A 332 -0.26 -11.11 -22.02
CA LEU A 332 -0.96 -10.19 -21.12
C LEU A 332 -1.74 -10.90 -20.02
N ASP A 333 -2.15 -12.16 -20.22
CA ASP A 333 -2.81 -12.97 -19.19
C ASP A 333 -1.84 -13.40 -18.07
N ARG A 334 -0.52 -13.34 -18.34
CA ARG A 334 0.50 -13.59 -17.32
C ARG A 334 0.39 -12.61 -16.15
N TYR A 335 0.01 -11.36 -16.41
CA TYR A 335 -0.22 -10.37 -15.35
C TYR A 335 -1.19 -10.89 -14.29
N GLU A 336 -2.37 -11.37 -14.71
CA GLU A 336 -3.37 -11.92 -13.77
C GLU A 336 -2.86 -13.22 -13.13
N ARG A 337 -2.29 -14.14 -13.92
CA ARG A 337 -1.74 -15.41 -13.40
C ARG A 337 -0.68 -15.20 -12.33
N ARG A 338 0.14 -14.16 -12.43
CA ARG A 338 1.16 -13.81 -11.44
C ARG A 338 0.58 -13.05 -10.27
N ARG A 339 -0.14 -11.95 -10.54
CA ARG A 339 -0.45 -10.99 -9.48
C ARG A 339 -1.62 -11.40 -8.59
N ARG A 340 -2.66 -12.01 -9.14
CA ARG A 340 -3.82 -12.40 -8.34
C ARG A 340 -3.49 -13.48 -7.29
N PRO A 341 -2.83 -14.63 -7.61
CA PRO A 341 -2.45 -15.61 -6.60
C PRO A 341 -1.46 -15.06 -5.56
N ILE A 342 -0.48 -14.28 -5.99
CA ILE A 342 0.47 -13.63 -5.08
C ILE A 342 -0.24 -12.71 -4.10
N ASN A 343 -1.23 -11.95 -4.57
CA ASN A 343 -2.04 -11.11 -3.70
C ASN A 343 -2.80 -11.92 -2.64
N ILE A 344 -3.42 -13.03 -3.04
CA ILE A 344 -4.15 -13.89 -2.12
C ILE A 344 -3.19 -14.47 -1.06
N GLU A 345 -2.05 -15.00 -1.46
CA GLU A 345 -1.13 -15.70 -0.56
C GLU A 345 -0.30 -14.76 0.32
N PHE A 346 0.29 -13.70 -0.28
CA PHE A 346 1.23 -12.84 0.44
C PHE A 346 0.59 -11.61 1.07
N VAL A 347 -0.57 -11.17 0.58
CA VAL A 347 -1.24 -9.99 1.14
C VAL A 347 -2.44 -10.40 1.96
N GLN A 348 -3.43 -11.08 1.36
CA GLN A 348 -4.68 -11.41 2.06
C GLN A 348 -4.43 -12.33 3.25
N GLN A 349 -3.76 -13.46 3.06
CA GLN A 349 -3.49 -14.41 4.14
C GLN A 349 -2.56 -13.84 5.21
N THR A 350 -1.52 -13.09 4.80
CA THR A 350 -0.58 -12.49 5.76
C THR A 350 -1.24 -11.43 6.62
N THR A 351 -2.03 -10.53 6.03
CA THR A 351 -2.69 -9.47 6.80
C THR A 351 -3.77 -10.00 7.74
N VAL A 352 -4.52 -11.04 7.32
CA VAL A 352 -5.46 -11.76 8.20
C VAL A 352 -4.71 -12.46 9.34
N GLY A 353 -3.60 -13.15 9.04
CA GLY A 353 -2.78 -13.81 10.05
C GLY A 353 -2.16 -12.83 11.06
N ASN A 354 -1.66 -11.69 10.58
CA ASN A 354 -1.13 -10.62 11.44
C ASN A 354 -2.22 -10.09 12.38
N LYS A 355 -3.43 -9.82 11.85
CA LYS A 355 -4.54 -9.36 12.67
C LYS A 355 -4.89 -10.38 13.76
N LYS A 356 -5.09 -11.65 13.40
CA LYS A 356 -5.39 -12.73 14.35
C LYS A 356 -4.34 -12.82 15.45
N ARG A 357 -3.05 -12.72 15.11
CA ARG A 357 -1.95 -12.75 16.08
C ARG A 357 -2.03 -11.61 17.09
N LEU A 358 -2.38 -10.39 16.61
CA LEU A 358 -2.44 -9.21 17.48
C LEU A 358 -3.63 -9.24 18.43
N GLU A 359 -4.78 -9.79 18.01
CA GLU A 359 -6.04 -9.77 18.76
C GLU A 359 -6.39 -11.10 19.44
N GLU A 360 -5.48 -12.07 19.48
CA GLU A 360 -5.73 -13.41 20.03
C GLU A 360 -6.19 -13.33 21.49
N LYS A 361 -7.33 -13.93 21.79
CA LYS A 361 -7.99 -13.87 23.08
C LYS A 361 -7.74 -15.10 23.95
N GLU A 362 -7.51 -16.26 23.31
CA GLU A 362 -7.24 -17.48 24.06
C GLU A 362 -5.83 -17.42 24.67
N PRO A 363 -5.67 -17.43 26.02
CA PRO A 363 -4.39 -17.15 26.67
C PRO A 363 -3.24 -18.07 26.26
N LYS A 364 -3.53 -19.37 26.07
CA LYS A 364 -2.50 -20.35 25.67
C LYS A 364 -2.04 -20.13 24.23
N VAL A 365 -2.98 -19.89 23.31
CA VAL A 365 -2.67 -19.61 21.90
C VAL A 365 -1.91 -18.28 21.79
N ARG A 366 -2.36 -17.27 22.52
CA ARG A 366 -1.67 -15.97 22.59
C ARG A 366 -0.23 -16.12 23.06
N GLN A 367 -0.01 -16.83 24.17
CA GLN A 367 1.34 -17.07 24.69
C GLN A 367 2.20 -17.82 23.66
N ALA A 368 1.66 -18.86 23.04
CA ALA A 368 2.36 -19.61 21.99
C ALA A 368 2.76 -18.72 20.80
N ASN A 369 1.87 -17.82 20.35
CA ASN A 369 2.17 -16.86 19.29
C ASN A 369 3.32 -15.90 19.66
N LEU A 370 3.36 -15.43 20.93
CA LEU A 370 4.43 -14.56 21.41
C LEU A 370 5.77 -15.31 21.53
N ASP A 371 5.73 -16.55 22.00
CA ASP A 371 6.93 -17.41 22.12
C ASP A 371 7.47 -17.81 20.74
N GLU A 372 6.60 -18.07 19.76
CA GLU A 372 6.99 -18.29 18.36
C GLU A 372 7.75 -17.09 17.79
N LEU A 373 7.27 -15.86 18.02
CA LEU A 373 7.98 -14.65 17.59
C LEU A 373 9.37 -14.53 18.22
N ARG A 374 9.53 -14.89 19.50
CA ARG A 374 10.85 -14.93 20.17
C ARG A 374 11.78 -15.94 19.52
N VAL A 375 11.25 -17.14 19.23
CA VAL A 375 12.04 -18.21 18.57
C VAL A 375 12.45 -17.78 17.17
N ILE A 376 11.54 -17.19 16.38
CA ILE A 376 11.84 -16.69 15.03
C ILE A 376 12.93 -15.61 15.10
N ALA A 377 12.78 -14.63 15.97
CA ALA A 377 13.75 -13.53 16.09
C ALA A 377 15.11 -13.97 16.64
N GLY A 378 15.14 -15.03 17.47
CA GLY A 378 16.37 -15.58 18.06
C GLY A 378 17.17 -16.51 17.15
N ASP A 379 16.57 -17.01 16.04
CA ASP A 379 17.23 -17.89 15.07
C ASP A 379 17.52 -17.13 13.77
N PRO A 380 18.78 -16.91 13.40
CA PRO A 380 19.12 -16.10 12.21
C PRO A 380 18.48 -16.58 10.90
N GLN A 381 18.32 -17.90 10.71
CA GLN A 381 17.74 -18.45 9.49
C GLN A 381 16.24 -18.21 9.44
N ARG A 382 15.53 -18.46 10.53
CA ARG A 382 14.08 -18.19 10.66
C ARG A 382 13.78 -16.69 10.58
N HIS A 383 14.61 -15.87 11.23
CA HIS A 383 14.54 -14.42 11.17
C HIS A 383 14.65 -13.92 9.74
N LYS A 384 15.69 -14.36 9.00
CA LYS A 384 15.87 -14.01 7.57
C LYS A 384 14.67 -14.45 6.75
N GLN A 385 14.18 -15.68 6.94
CA GLN A 385 13.00 -16.21 6.24
C GLN A 385 11.75 -15.36 6.49
N PHE A 386 11.50 -15.00 7.75
CA PHE A 386 10.39 -14.14 8.14
C PHE A 386 10.49 -12.76 7.46
N LEU A 387 11.69 -12.17 7.43
CA LEU A 387 11.93 -10.89 6.74
C LEU A 387 11.76 -11.01 5.22
N MET A 388 12.24 -12.07 4.58
CA MET A 388 12.03 -12.31 3.14
C MET A 388 10.55 -12.27 2.76
N ARG A 389 9.70 -12.89 3.58
CA ARG A 389 8.26 -12.92 3.37
C ARG A 389 7.61 -11.56 3.66
N THR A 390 7.89 -10.96 4.82
CA THR A 390 7.26 -9.70 5.25
C THR A 390 7.76 -8.47 4.49
N SER A 391 8.94 -8.57 3.85
CA SER A 391 9.52 -7.55 2.95
C SER A 391 9.12 -7.73 1.48
N LEU A 392 8.25 -8.70 1.18
CA LEU A 392 7.75 -9.04 -0.16
C LEU A 392 8.81 -9.51 -1.17
N LEU A 393 10.05 -9.78 -0.75
CA LEU A 393 11.11 -10.33 -1.61
C LEU A 393 10.76 -11.75 -2.10
N GLU A 394 10.23 -12.59 -1.21
CA GLU A 394 9.74 -13.93 -1.55
C GLU A 394 8.57 -13.85 -2.55
N SER A 395 7.65 -12.89 -2.39
CA SER A 395 6.50 -12.72 -3.28
C SER A 395 6.91 -12.34 -4.72
N VAL A 396 7.95 -11.51 -4.87
CA VAL A 396 8.50 -11.14 -6.18
C VAL A 396 9.11 -12.37 -6.85
N ARG A 397 9.99 -13.10 -6.15
CA ARG A 397 10.62 -14.33 -6.67
C ARG A 397 9.59 -15.39 -7.08
N LYS A 398 8.54 -15.55 -6.26
CA LYS A 398 7.46 -16.47 -6.57
C LYS A 398 6.66 -16.03 -7.80
N ALA A 399 6.36 -14.74 -7.93
CA ALA A 399 5.69 -14.21 -9.11
C ALA A 399 6.51 -14.47 -10.39
N GLU A 400 7.82 -14.23 -10.35
CA GLU A 400 8.72 -14.47 -11.48
C GLU A 400 8.77 -15.94 -11.92
N SER A 401 8.58 -16.88 -10.99
CA SER A 401 8.54 -18.33 -11.29
C SER A 401 7.25 -18.80 -11.98
N ILE A 402 6.20 -17.97 -12.00
CA ILE A 402 4.93 -18.27 -12.68
C ILE A 402 5.05 -17.86 -14.16
N LEU A 403 4.87 -18.83 -15.06
CA LEU A 403 4.93 -18.65 -16.52
C LEU A 403 3.66 -18.03 -17.10
#